data_45bc5a09a0cf857c823c549454006caf
#
_entry.id   45bc5a09a0cf857c823c549454006caf
#
_cell.length_a   1.000
_cell.length_b   1.000
_cell.length_c   1.000
_cell.angle_alpha   90.00
_cell.angle_beta   90.00
_cell.angle_gamma   90.00
#
_symmetry.space_group_name_H-M   'P 1'
#
loop_
_entity.id
_entity.type
_entity.pdbx_description
1 polymer ?
#
loop_
_entity_poly.entity_id
_entity_poly.type
_entity_poly.pdbx_seq_one_letter_code
_entity_poly.pdbx_strand_id
1 'polypeptide(L)'
;MAASLDRRNGFLEFIYWIWNELDRTIFTAIKFSFPARFVSPFGFLGMLTFIMFITLGVTGALLMFYYEPIMTRSWDSVAFINNEVPFGFHIRNLHYHGSNAMVMLAILHMYYQYFSGRYKIRNEILWVTGVILGTVTILEAFTGYDIIFSERAELAISIAASLTNSIPVAGPMIRELAFG
;
A
#
# COMPACT_ATOMS: atom_id res chain seq x y z
N MET A 1 -18.61 3.81 -45.22
CA MET A 1 -18.57 2.42 -44.68
C MET A 1 -17.20 2.02 -44.14
N ALA A 2 -16.17 2.84 -44.24
CA ALA A 2 -14.80 2.58 -43.78
C ALA A 2 -14.50 3.10 -42.36
N ALA A 3 -15.27 4.03 -41.80
CA ALA A 3 -15.01 4.66 -40.53
C ALA A 3 -15.52 3.87 -39.29
N SER A 4 -16.31 2.82 -39.46
CA SER A 4 -16.85 2.00 -38.37
C SER A 4 -16.00 0.78 -38.04
N LEU A 5 -15.05 0.43 -38.88
CA LEU A 5 -14.13 -0.72 -38.65
C LEU A 5 -12.95 -0.33 -37.78
N ASP A 6 -12.59 0.94 -37.72
CA ASP A 6 -11.40 1.42 -37.00
C ASP A 6 -11.58 1.44 -35.49
N ARG A 7 -12.77 1.73 -34.97
CA ARG A 7 -13.03 1.74 -33.51
C ARG A 7 -13.01 0.34 -32.85
N ARG A 8 -13.31 -0.69 -33.61
CA ARG A 8 -13.36 -2.06 -33.14
C ARG A 8 -11.96 -2.64 -33.00
N ASN A 9 -11.05 -2.19 -33.83
CA ASN A 9 -9.65 -2.60 -33.80
C ASN A 9 -8.89 -1.92 -32.64
N GLY A 10 -9.19 -0.64 -32.36
CA GLY A 10 -8.51 0.10 -31.28
C GLY A 10 -8.74 -0.47 -29.88
N PHE A 11 -9.94 -1.01 -29.59
CA PHE A 11 -10.20 -1.68 -28.30
C PHE A 11 -9.46 -3.02 -28.19
N LEU A 12 -9.45 -3.81 -29.25
CA LEU A 12 -8.72 -5.07 -29.29
C LEU A 12 -7.20 -4.84 -29.23
N GLU A 13 -6.69 -3.82 -29.91
CA GLU A 13 -5.29 -3.41 -29.82
C GLU A 13 -4.91 -2.95 -28.42
N PHE A 14 -5.78 -2.21 -27.73
CA PHE A 14 -5.58 -1.82 -26.35
C PHE A 14 -5.55 -3.02 -25.39
N ILE A 15 -6.47 -3.98 -25.55
CA ILE A 15 -6.47 -5.22 -24.77
C ILE A 15 -5.22 -6.05 -25.05
N TYR A 16 -4.82 -6.14 -26.31
CA TYR A 16 -3.62 -6.87 -26.72
C TYR A 16 -2.33 -6.21 -26.18
N TRP A 17 -2.30 -4.88 -26.15
CA TRP A 17 -1.23 -4.11 -25.56
C TRP A 17 -1.14 -4.32 -24.05
N ILE A 18 -2.26 -4.26 -23.30
CA ILE A 18 -2.31 -4.56 -21.86
C ILE A 18 -1.80 -5.98 -21.59
N TRP A 19 -2.29 -6.95 -22.36
CA TRP A 19 -1.89 -8.35 -22.19
C TRP A 19 -0.39 -8.54 -22.40
N ASN A 20 0.15 -7.98 -23.45
CA ASN A 20 1.56 -8.05 -23.80
C ASN A 20 2.45 -7.35 -22.75
N GLU A 21 1.94 -6.26 -22.18
CA GLU A 21 2.64 -5.51 -21.14
C GLU A 21 2.65 -6.25 -19.79
N LEU A 22 1.53 -6.89 -19.44
CA LEU A 22 1.43 -7.76 -18.27
C LEU A 22 2.32 -8.98 -18.40
N ASP A 23 2.29 -9.65 -19.54
CA ASP A 23 3.11 -10.83 -19.81
C ASP A 23 4.60 -10.47 -19.71
N ARG A 24 5.02 -9.38 -20.34
CA ARG A 24 6.40 -8.88 -20.26
C ARG A 24 6.80 -8.55 -18.82
N THR A 25 5.91 -7.93 -18.04
CA THR A 25 6.17 -7.55 -16.66
C THR A 25 6.32 -8.78 -15.76
N ILE A 26 5.45 -9.77 -15.93
CA ILE A 26 5.49 -11.05 -15.20
C ILE A 26 6.75 -11.83 -15.54
N PHE A 27 7.07 -12.01 -16.82
CA PHE A 27 8.30 -12.72 -17.23
C PHE A 27 9.57 -12.00 -16.82
N THR A 28 9.58 -10.66 -16.78
CA THR A 28 10.73 -9.89 -16.31
C THR A 28 10.89 -10.00 -14.79
N ALA A 29 9.81 -10.10 -14.05
CA ALA A 29 9.83 -10.33 -12.60
C ALA A 29 10.27 -11.75 -12.23
N ILE A 30 9.89 -12.74 -13.05
CA ILE A 30 10.23 -14.17 -12.81
C ILE A 30 11.68 -14.50 -13.24
N LYS A 31 12.26 -13.79 -14.20
CA LYS A 31 13.69 -13.92 -14.52
C LYS A 31 14.54 -13.27 -13.42
N PHE A 32 14.75 -14.03 -12.35
CA PHE A 32 15.69 -13.70 -11.28
C PHE A 32 17.13 -13.77 -11.81
N SER A 33 17.48 -12.81 -12.63
CA SER A 33 18.87 -12.49 -12.91
C SER A 33 19.25 -11.38 -11.92
N PHE A 34 20.24 -11.62 -11.07
CA PHE A 34 20.82 -10.58 -10.23
C PHE A 34 21.42 -9.51 -11.16
N PRO A 35 20.70 -8.47 -11.54
CA PRO A 35 21.25 -7.48 -12.43
C PRO A 35 22.20 -6.59 -11.64
N ALA A 36 23.17 -6.00 -12.31
CA ALA A 36 24.08 -4.98 -11.79
C ALA A 36 23.39 -3.77 -11.09
N ARG A 37 22.04 -3.72 -11.11
CA ARG A 37 21.19 -2.80 -10.39
C ARG A 37 21.30 -2.88 -8.86
N PHE A 38 21.69 -4.04 -8.33
CA PHE A 38 21.94 -4.24 -6.90
C PHE A 38 23.26 -3.61 -6.43
N VAL A 39 24.12 -3.16 -7.36
CA VAL A 39 25.33 -2.43 -7.02
C VAL A 39 25.03 -0.95 -6.68
N SER A 40 23.85 -0.44 -7.04
CA SER A 40 23.39 0.91 -6.63
C SER A 40 22.77 0.84 -5.23
N PRO A 41 23.19 1.70 -4.27
CA PRO A 41 22.68 1.69 -2.90
C PRO A 41 21.15 1.90 -2.82
N PHE A 42 20.54 2.50 -3.83
CA PHE A 42 19.09 2.71 -3.94
C PHE A 42 18.38 1.64 -4.77
N GLY A 43 19.09 0.73 -5.41
CA GLY A 43 18.51 -0.37 -6.19
C GLY A 43 17.74 -1.38 -5.33
N PHE A 44 18.09 -1.48 -4.05
CA PHE A 44 17.46 -2.38 -3.08
C PHE A 44 16.11 -1.87 -2.54
N LEU A 45 15.77 -0.60 -2.71
CA LEU A 45 14.56 -0.02 -2.10
C LEU A 45 13.30 -0.79 -2.45
N GLY A 46 13.11 -1.19 -3.71
CA GLY A 46 11.93 -1.96 -4.11
C GLY A 46 11.85 -3.34 -3.48
N MET A 47 12.98 -4.05 -3.41
CA MET A 47 13.06 -5.36 -2.75
C MET A 47 12.81 -5.23 -1.25
N LEU A 48 13.38 -4.21 -0.61
CA LEU A 48 13.22 -3.96 0.82
C LEU A 48 11.76 -3.61 1.14
N THR A 49 11.12 -2.76 0.34
CA THR A 49 9.68 -2.44 0.45
C THR A 49 8.83 -3.70 0.32
N PHE A 50 9.15 -4.58 -0.64
CA PHE A 50 8.43 -5.83 -0.83
C PHE A 50 8.60 -6.79 0.36
N ILE A 51 9.80 -6.93 0.91
CA ILE A 51 10.05 -7.74 2.11
C ILE A 51 9.24 -7.21 3.29
N MET A 52 9.22 -5.89 3.49
CA MET A 52 8.41 -5.27 4.54
C MET A 52 6.92 -5.49 4.33
N PHE A 53 6.43 -5.41 3.10
CA PHE A 53 5.04 -5.72 2.76
C PHE A 53 4.65 -7.16 3.18
N ILE A 54 5.44 -8.15 2.82
CA ILE A 54 5.20 -9.55 3.23
C ILE A 54 5.27 -9.71 4.75
N THR A 55 6.26 -9.10 5.40
CA THR A 55 6.41 -9.13 6.86
C THR A 55 5.18 -8.55 7.56
N LEU A 56 4.66 -7.41 7.07
CA LEU A 56 3.46 -6.78 7.62
C LEU A 56 2.20 -7.62 7.37
N GLY A 57 2.07 -8.22 6.19
CA GLY A 57 0.97 -9.13 5.89
C GLY A 57 0.92 -10.33 6.84
N VAL A 58 2.06 -10.97 7.07
CA VAL A 58 2.15 -12.11 7.99
C VAL A 58 1.91 -11.68 9.45
N THR A 59 2.58 -10.63 9.91
CA THR A 59 2.42 -10.17 11.30
C THR A 59 1.02 -9.61 11.55
N GLY A 60 0.42 -8.89 10.60
CA GLY A 60 -0.94 -8.39 10.69
C GLY A 60 -1.97 -9.53 10.75
N ALA A 61 -1.82 -10.54 9.90
CA ALA A 61 -2.68 -11.73 9.93
C ALA A 61 -2.63 -12.45 11.28
N LEU A 62 -1.42 -12.58 11.87
CA LEU A 62 -1.28 -13.17 13.20
C LEU A 62 -1.94 -12.34 14.30
N LEU A 63 -1.81 -11.00 14.24
CA LEU A 63 -2.42 -10.10 15.20
C LEU A 63 -3.95 -10.11 15.12
N MET A 64 -4.54 -10.27 13.93
CA MET A 64 -5.99 -10.33 13.72
C MET A 64 -6.69 -11.44 14.53
N PHE A 65 -5.99 -12.52 14.88
CA PHE A 65 -6.58 -13.60 15.69
C PHE A 65 -6.82 -13.21 17.15
N TYR A 66 -6.12 -12.19 17.65
CA TYR A 66 -6.11 -11.83 19.07
C TYR A 66 -6.56 -10.38 19.31
N TYR A 67 -6.52 -9.54 18.30
CA TYR A 67 -6.87 -8.13 18.43
C TYR A 67 -8.38 -7.89 18.20
N GLU A 68 -9.02 -7.24 19.17
CA GLU A 68 -10.43 -6.83 19.07
C GLU A 68 -10.51 -5.32 18.78
N PRO A 69 -10.87 -4.90 17.55
CA PRO A 69 -10.96 -3.47 17.18
C PRO A 69 -12.26 -2.83 17.69
N ILE A 70 -12.47 -2.85 18.99
CA ILE A 70 -13.63 -2.26 19.65
C ILE A 70 -13.08 -1.27 20.69
N MET A 71 -13.59 -0.03 20.70
CA MET A 71 -13.08 1.05 21.55
C MET A 71 -12.94 0.66 23.03
N THR A 72 -13.89 -0.14 23.57
CA THR A 72 -13.87 -0.59 24.96
C THR A 72 -12.92 -1.77 25.24
N ARG A 73 -12.48 -2.50 24.22
CA ARG A 73 -11.68 -3.74 24.35
C ARG A 73 -10.31 -3.67 23.69
N SER A 74 -10.03 -2.65 22.90
CA SER A 74 -8.78 -2.51 22.15
C SER A 74 -7.57 -2.54 23.10
N TRP A 75 -7.63 -1.84 24.22
CA TRP A 75 -6.57 -1.79 25.22
C TRP A 75 -6.34 -3.13 25.90
N ASP A 76 -7.41 -3.81 26.28
CA ASP A 76 -7.34 -5.13 26.93
C ASP A 76 -6.78 -6.18 25.97
N SER A 77 -7.19 -6.15 24.69
CA SER A 77 -6.65 -7.06 23.68
C SER A 77 -5.17 -6.82 23.39
N VAL A 78 -4.72 -5.55 23.39
CA VAL A 78 -3.29 -5.23 23.29
C VAL A 78 -2.51 -5.72 24.51
N ALA A 79 -3.05 -5.54 25.70
CA ALA A 79 -2.44 -6.06 26.93
C ALA A 79 -2.35 -7.60 26.91
N PHE A 80 -3.41 -8.27 26.46
CA PHE A 80 -3.44 -9.72 26.28
C PHE A 80 -2.38 -10.19 25.28
N ILE A 81 -2.28 -9.55 24.11
CA ILE A 81 -1.27 -9.88 23.09
C ILE A 81 0.15 -9.75 23.66
N ASN A 82 0.40 -8.70 24.46
CA ASN A 82 1.73 -8.45 24.99
C ASN A 82 2.16 -9.43 26.09
N ASN A 83 1.21 -9.87 26.93
CA ASN A 83 1.53 -10.57 28.17
C ASN A 83 1.23 -12.07 28.10
N GLU A 84 0.17 -12.48 27.37
CA GLU A 84 -0.34 -13.85 27.39
C GLU A 84 -0.05 -14.61 26.09
N VAL A 85 0.07 -13.91 24.95
CA VAL A 85 0.30 -14.57 23.65
C VAL A 85 1.79 -14.88 23.47
N PRO A 86 2.17 -16.13 23.19
CA PRO A 86 3.58 -16.46 22.90
C PRO A 86 4.12 -15.61 21.74
N PHE A 87 5.23 -14.93 21.97
CA PHE A 87 5.85 -13.99 21.03
C PHE A 87 4.98 -12.78 20.64
N GLY A 88 3.80 -12.58 21.23
CA GLY A 88 2.85 -11.53 20.87
C GLY A 88 3.46 -10.13 20.95
N PHE A 89 4.23 -9.83 21.99
CA PHE A 89 4.99 -8.58 22.12
C PHE A 89 5.93 -8.33 20.94
N HIS A 90 6.67 -9.36 20.49
CA HIS A 90 7.63 -9.23 19.39
C HIS A 90 6.91 -9.06 18.04
N ILE A 91 5.86 -9.84 17.79
CA ILE A 91 5.06 -9.75 16.56
C ILE A 91 4.41 -8.38 16.46
N ARG A 92 3.82 -7.88 17.55
CA ARG A 92 3.20 -6.55 17.58
C ARG A 92 4.23 -5.43 17.35
N ASN A 93 5.39 -5.48 18.01
CA ASN A 93 6.43 -4.49 17.82
C ASN A 93 7.01 -4.52 16.39
N LEU A 94 7.21 -5.73 15.83
CA LEU A 94 7.66 -5.88 14.45
C LEU A 94 6.63 -5.28 13.48
N HIS A 95 5.34 -5.50 13.72
CA HIS A 95 4.26 -4.92 12.91
C HIS A 95 4.24 -3.38 13.03
N TYR A 96 4.32 -2.84 14.24
CA TYR A 96 4.31 -1.40 14.50
C TYR A 96 5.51 -0.67 13.89
N HIS A 97 6.73 -1.14 14.13
CA HIS A 97 7.92 -0.53 13.56
C HIS A 97 8.05 -0.80 12.07
N GLY A 98 7.62 -1.99 11.64
CA GLY A 98 7.57 -2.37 10.24
C GLY A 98 6.63 -1.50 9.41
N SER A 99 5.45 -1.12 9.94
CA SER A 99 4.51 -0.22 9.23
C SER A 99 5.11 1.17 9.00
N ASN A 100 5.78 1.75 9.99
CA ASN A 100 6.50 3.01 9.83
C ASN A 100 7.62 2.91 8.78
N ALA A 101 8.40 1.82 8.83
CA ALA A 101 9.46 1.58 7.86
C ALA A 101 8.89 1.36 6.44
N MET A 102 7.77 0.66 6.30
CA MET A 102 7.09 0.41 5.03
C MET A 102 6.69 1.71 4.33
N VAL A 103 6.03 2.62 5.04
CA VAL A 103 5.61 3.92 4.48
C VAL A 103 6.82 4.72 4.03
N MET A 104 7.86 4.81 4.86
CA MET A 104 9.10 5.52 4.50
C MET A 104 9.76 4.90 3.27
N LEU A 105 9.91 3.59 3.24
CA LEU A 105 10.54 2.88 2.11
C LEU A 105 9.73 3.01 0.83
N ALA A 106 8.40 2.95 0.89
CA ALA A 106 7.51 3.13 -0.25
C ALA A 106 7.68 4.53 -0.87
N ILE A 107 7.72 5.58 -0.04
CA ILE A 107 7.94 6.96 -0.48
C ILE A 107 9.33 7.11 -1.11
N LEU A 108 10.38 6.62 -0.45
CA LEU A 108 11.74 6.69 -0.97
C LEU A 108 11.90 5.90 -2.27
N HIS A 109 11.26 4.72 -2.37
CA HIS A 109 11.25 3.92 -3.58
C HIS A 109 10.55 4.65 -4.74
N MET A 110 9.41 5.27 -4.49
CA MET A 110 8.68 6.06 -5.48
C MET A 110 9.51 7.26 -5.97
N TYR A 111 10.13 8.01 -5.07
CA TYR A 111 11.03 9.12 -5.43
C TYR A 111 12.23 8.64 -6.25
N TYR A 112 12.85 7.54 -5.85
CA TYR A 112 13.96 6.98 -6.61
C TYR A 112 13.54 6.60 -8.05
N GLN A 113 12.40 5.95 -8.22
CA GLN A 113 11.88 5.61 -9.54
C GLN A 113 11.57 6.85 -10.40
N TYR A 114 11.02 7.89 -9.77
CA TYR A 114 10.71 9.15 -10.45
C TYR A 114 11.98 9.88 -10.89
N PHE A 115 12.88 10.18 -9.97
CA PHE A 115 14.09 10.96 -10.28
C PHE A 115 15.09 10.20 -11.17
N SER A 116 15.12 8.88 -11.11
CA SER A 116 15.95 8.06 -12.01
C SER A 116 15.39 7.96 -13.43
N GLY A 117 14.19 8.48 -13.69
CA GLY A 117 13.55 8.47 -15.01
C GLY A 117 13.16 7.09 -15.52
N ARG A 118 13.19 6.07 -14.68
CA ARG A 118 12.93 4.68 -15.06
C ARG A 118 11.52 4.43 -15.56
N TYR A 119 10.56 5.27 -15.16
CA TYR A 119 9.17 5.19 -15.64
C TYR A 119 9.03 5.52 -17.13
N LYS A 120 9.99 6.28 -17.72
CA LYS A 120 9.92 6.72 -19.12
C LYS A 120 10.27 5.65 -20.15
N ILE A 121 10.86 4.54 -19.74
CA ILE A 121 11.39 3.52 -20.64
C ILE A 121 10.53 2.27 -20.54
N ARG A 122 9.39 2.25 -21.25
CA ARG A 122 8.45 1.11 -21.36
C ARG A 122 7.95 0.55 -20.02
N ASN A 123 7.85 1.40 -18.98
CA ASN A 123 7.39 1.02 -17.64
C ASN A 123 6.28 1.93 -17.12
N GLU A 124 5.52 2.57 -18.01
CA GLU A 124 4.49 3.53 -17.66
C GLU A 124 3.38 2.90 -16.82
N ILE A 125 2.91 1.71 -17.22
CA ILE A 125 1.90 0.97 -16.44
C ILE A 125 2.45 0.57 -15.07
N LEU A 126 3.67 0.08 -15.01
CA LEU A 126 4.31 -0.28 -13.75
C LEU A 126 4.44 0.93 -12.81
N TRP A 127 4.71 2.11 -13.38
CA TRP A 127 4.72 3.35 -12.63
C TRP A 127 3.34 3.72 -12.08
N VAL A 128 2.31 3.69 -12.93
CA VAL A 128 0.92 4.00 -12.53
C VAL A 128 0.44 3.04 -11.43
N THR A 129 0.65 1.75 -11.61
CA THR A 129 0.29 0.75 -10.59
C THR A 129 1.08 0.94 -9.30
N GLY A 130 2.35 1.33 -9.39
CA GLY A 130 3.19 1.65 -8.23
C GLY A 130 2.69 2.86 -7.44
N VAL A 131 2.24 3.93 -8.12
CA VAL A 131 1.65 5.11 -7.49
C VAL A 131 0.33 4.75 -6.80
N ILE A 132 -0.53 3.98 -7.46
CA ILE A 132 -1.79 3.50 -6.86
C ILE A 132 -1.49 2.66 -5.62
N LEU A 133 -0.57 1.70 -5.72
CA LEU A 133 -0.17 0.86 -4.59
C LEU A 133 0.41 1.68 -3.44
N GLY A 134 1.24 2.68 -3.72
CA GLY A 134 1.77 3.60 -2.71
C GLY A 134 0.68 4.39 -2.00
N THR A 135 -0.33 4.87 -2.74
CA THR A 135 -1.50 5.56 -2.17
C THR A 135 -2.30 4.62 -1.27
N VAL A 136 -2.58 3.40 -1.73
CA VAL A 136 -3.28 2.38 -0.92
C VAL A 136 -2.48 2.03 0.34
N THR A 137 -1.16 1.93 0.25
CA THR A 137 -0.29 1.68 1.42
C THR A 137 -0.40 2.78 2.47
N ILE A 138 -0.48 4.04 2.07
CA ILE A 138 -0.67 5.16 3.00
C ILE A 138 -2.06 5.10 3.65
N LEU A 139 -3.11 4.80 2.88
CA LEU A 139 -4.46 4.64 3.41
C LEU A 139 -4.55 3.46 4.38
N GLU A 140 -3.93 2.32 4.05
CA GLU A 140 -3.84 1.15 4.93
C GLU A 140 -3.12 1.48 6.25
N ALA A 141 -2.00 2.21 6.18
CA ALA A 141 -1.28 2.64 7.37
C ALA A 141 -2.12 3.61 8.23
N PHE A 142 -2.90 4.48 7.60
CA PHE A 142 -3.81 5.39 8.30
C PHE A 142 -4.92 4.61 9.00
N THR A 143 -5.65 3.75 8.30
CA THR A 143 -6.73 2.95 8.89
C THR A 143 -6.22 1.99 9.98
N GLY A 144 -5.04 1.39 9.78
CA GLY A 144 -4.39 0.55 10.79
C GLY A 144 -3.99 1.32 12.05
N TYR A 145 -3.66 2.59 11.91
CA TYR A 145 -3.40 3.46 13.04
C TYR A 145 -4.69 3.83 13.79
N ASP A 146 -5.77 4.07 13.07
CA ASP A 146 -7.06 4.50 13.62
C ASP A 146 -7.71 3.41 14.48
N ILE A 147 -7.63 2.14 14.08
CA ILE A 147 -8.24 1.03 14.83
C ILE A 147 -7.63 0.79 16.22
N ILE A 148 -6.51 1.45 16.56
CA ILE A 148 -5.89 1.35 17.89
C ILE A 148 -6.65 2.17 18.94
N PHE A 149 -7.50 3.11 18.53
CA PHE A 149 -8.29 3.99 19.40
C PHE A 149 -7.46 4.75 20.44
N SER A 150 -6.27 5.22 20.05
CA SER A 150 -5.45 6.10 20.88
C SER A 150 -5.92 7.56 20.75
N GLU A 151 -5.63 8.42 21.72
CA GLU A 151 -5.94 9.85 21.65
C GLU A 151 -5.41 10.51 20.36
N ARG A 152 -4.27 10.07 19.88
CA ARG A 152 -3.69 10.56 18.62
C ARG A 152 -4.47 10.06 17.40
N ALA A 153 -4.98 8.83 17.45
CA ALA A 153 -5.81 8.26 16.39
C ALA A 153 -7.15 9.03 16.33
N GLU A 154 -7.79 9.31 17.45
CA GLU A 154 -9.03 10.13 17.50
C GLU A 154 -8.80 11.52 16.91
N LEU A 155 -7.68 12.16 17.23
CA LEU A 155 -7.32 13.45 16.64
C LEU A 155 -7.13 13.34 15.13
N ALA A 156 -6.43 12.30 14.65
CA ALA A 156 -6.20 12.06 13.23
C ALA A 156 -7.52 11.84 12.47
N ILE A 157 -8.43 11.03 13.01
CA ILE A 157 -9.77 10.80 12.47
C ILE A 157 -10.57 12.12 12.42
N SER A 158 -10.55 12.91 13.49
CA SER A 158 -11.30 14.17 13.54
C SER A 158 -10.81 15.18 12.48
N ILE A 159 -9.51 15.27 12.28
CA ILE A 159 -8.90 16.10 11.24
C ILE A 159 -9.28 15.57 9.85
N ALA A 160 -9.13 14.27 9.60
CA ALA A 160 -9.46 13.66 8.32
C ALA A 160 -10.95 13.82 7.98
N ALA A 161 -11.85 13.61 8.95
CA ALA A 161 -13.28 13.80 8.78
C ALA A 161 -13.63 15.27 8.50
N SER A 162 -12.97 16.23 9.17
CA SER A 162 -13.15 17.66 8.93
C SER A 162 -12.68 18.07 7.53
N LEU A 163 -11.52 17.61 7.12
CA LEU A 163 -10.98 17.84 5.77
C LEU A 163 -11.90 17.25 4.69
N THR A 164 -12.35 16.02 4.89
CA THR A 164 -13.27 15.35 3.97
C THR A 164 -14.58 16.13 3.86
N ASN A 165 -15.14 16.58 4.98
CA ASN A 165 -16.39 17.35 4.99
C ASN A 165 -16.27 18.72 4.30
N SER A 166 -15.06 19.28 4.16
CA SER A 166 -14.81 20.53 3.46
C SER A 166 -14.88 20.42 1.93
N ILE A 167 -14.90 19.20 1.38
CA ILE A 167 -15.01 18.97 -0.06
C ILE A 167 -16.45 19.28 -0.51
N PRO A 168 -16.66 20.24 -1.45
CA PRO A 168 -17.98 20.56 -1.93
C PRO A 168 -18.69 19.35 -2.55
N VAL A 169 -19.99 19.19 -2.27
CA VAL A 169 -20.89 18.16 -2.81
C VAL A 169 -20.59 16.72 -2.36
N ALA A 170 -19.35 16.26 -2.49
CA ALA A 170 -18.98 14.86 -2.19
C ALA A 170 -18.53 14.65 -0.72
N GLY A 171 -18.15 15.72 -0.02
CA GLY A 171 -17.57 15.64 1.32
C GLY A 171 -18.43 14.92 2.35
N PRO A 172 -19.69 15.27 2.54
CA PRO A 172 -20.57 14.61 3.50
C PRO A 172 -20.75 13.12 3.22
N MET A 173 -20.89 12.74 1.95
CA MET A 173 -21.05 11.35 1.54
C MET A 173 -19.78 10.53 1.80
N ILE A 174 -18.61 11.09 1.46
CA ILE A 174 -17.31 10.42 1.70
C ILE A 174 -17.04 10.30 3.20
N ARG A 175 -17.37 11.33 3.97
CA ARG A 175 -17.23 11.31 5.43
C ARG A 175 -18.06 10.19 6.05
N GLU A 176 -19.33 10.08 5.69
CA GLU A 176 -20.23 9.05 6.20
C GLU A 176 -19.77 7.64 5.79
N LEU A 177 -19.28 7.49 4.57
CA LEU A 177 -18.78 6.20 4.09
C LEU A 177 -17.47 5.75 4.78
N ALA A 178 -16.58 6.72 5.09
CA ALA A 178 -15.24 6.41 5.59
C ALA A 178 -15.14 6.40 7.12
N PHE A 179 -15.95 7.21 7.81
CA PHE A 179 -15.84 7.43 9.26
C PHE A 179 -17.14 7.15 10.02
N GLY A 180 -18.25 6.87 9.34
CA GLY A 180 -19.56 6.54 9.92
C GLY A 180 -20.40 7.77 10.28
#